data_d2ffdf174ca8619871b435c9c1b69512
#
_entry.id   d2ffdf174ca8619871b435c9c1b69512
#
_cell.length_a   1.000
_cell.length_b   1.000
_cell.length_c   1.000
_cell.angle_alpha   90.00
_cell.angle_beta   90.00
_cell.angle_gamma   90.00
#
_symmetry.space_group_name_H-M   'P 1'
#
loop_
_entity.id
_entity.type
_entity.pdbx_description
1 polymer ?
#
loop_
_entity_poly.entity_id
_entity_poly.type
_entity_poly.pdbx_seq_one_letter_code
_entity_poly.pdbx_strand_id
1 'polypeptide(L)'
;AEAYHFAWAQASPKKVKLLKSEPVWKEESDRPLVLKLSNGIYTSIGEAALSDFSRGKLKLVADNKLQISMFDTASVIMAAERAIDLINNKQLMLNLNAPCKIADTSWIRPGKAFRVCRLDMKTALQAIDFAVDRGLQYIELDAGWYGPEWKMSSSALKVLETRDIDMPELCRQAKSKGIGVWLYVNQRALSQQLDSILPLYQKWGVSGIKFGFVQVGSQKWTAWMHDAIKKCADYHIMVDVHDEYRPTGWSRTYPNLMTQEGIGGNEEMPNAEHNVILSFTRFLCGPADYTPCYFNGRVKNTKAHQLAMPVVYYSPITFLYWYDLPNVYKGEKELDFWKYCPTVWDE
;
A
#
# COMPACT_ATOMS: atom_id res chain seq x y z
N ALA A 1 -30.91 -4.89 -0.97
CA ALA A 1 -29.64 -4.34 -1.43
C ALA A 1 -28.58 -5.43 -1.45
N GLU A 2 -27.60 -5.33 -2.31
CA GLU A 2 -26.39 -6.13 -2.29
C GLU A 2 -25.27 -5.28 -1.74
N ALA A 3 -24.53 -5.80 -0.75
CA ALA A 3 -23.41 -5.11 -0.14
C ALA A 3 -22.10 -5.79 -0.52
N TYR A 4 -21.13 -5.00 -0.89
CA TYR A 4 -19.75 -5.42 -1.11
C TYR A 4 -18.90 -4.73 -0.08
N HIS A 5 -18.17 -5.47 0.70
CA HIS A 5 -17.23 -4.93 1.65
C HIS A 5 -15.87 -5.58 1.51
N PHE A 6 -14.90 -4.87 1.96
CA PHE A 6 -13.52 -5.29 2.02
C PHE A 6 -13.15 -5.54 3.49
N ALA A 7 -12.48 -6.64 3.73
CA ALA A 7 -11.85 -6.93 5.02
C ALA A 7 -10.40 -7.36 4.74
N TRP A 8 -9.44 -6.85 5.49
CA TRP A 8 -8.03 -7.14 5.29
C TRP A 8 -7.65 -8.59 5.68
N ALA A 9 -6.54 -9.07 5.17
CA ALA A 9 -5.85 -10.34 5.48
C ALA A 9 -6.62 -11.66 5.25
N GLN A 10 -7.89 -11.68 5.45
CA GLN A 10 -8.72 -12.86 5.11
C GLN A 10 -9.64 -12.55 3.95
N ALA A 11 -9.35 -11.47 3.34
CA ALA A 11 -10.30 -10.66 2.69
C ALA A 11 -10.40 -10.96 1.23
N SER A 12 -11.23 -11.85 0.95
CA SER A 12 -12.01 -11.72 -0.25
C SER A 12 -13.06 -10.66 -0.01
N PRO A 13 -13.28 -9.69 -0.92
CA PRO A 13 -14.46 -8.86 -0.89
C PRO A 13 -15.68 -9.79 -0.86
N LYS A 14 -16.50 -9.67 0.18
CA LYS A 14 -17.66 -10.53 0.32
C LYS A 14 -18.85 -9.84 -0.30
N LYS A 15 -19.54 -10.52 -1.19
CA LYS A 15 -20.86 -10.11 -1.62
C LYS A 15 -21.86 -10.54 -0.56
N VAL A 16 -22.56 -9.59 0.03
CA VAL A 16 -23.54 -9.84 1.09
C VAL A 16 -24.91 -9.41 0.61
N LYS A 17 -25.85 -10.34 0.60
CA LYS A 17 -27.25 -10.03 0.30
C LYS A 17 -27.96 -9.57 1.57
N LEU A 18 -28.40 -8.32 1.60
CA LEU A 18 -29.18 -7.78 2.70
C LEU A 18 -30.63 -8.27 2.59
N LEU A 19 -31.05 -9.10 3.50
CA LEU A 19 -32.43 -9.56 3.61
C LEU A 19 -33.20 -8.67 4.58
N LYS A 20 -34.52 -8.54 4.35
CA LYS A 20 -35.38 -7.66 5.14
C LYS A 20 -35.43 -7.99 6.64
N SER A 21 -35.18 -9.23 7.02
CA SER A 21 -35.42 -9.74 8.38
C SER A 21 -34.17 -10.19 9.13
N GLU A 22 -33.07 -10.44 8.45
CA GLU A 22 -31.86 -10.95 9.10
C GLU A 22 -30.60 -10.29 8.51
N PRO A 23 -29.71 -9.76 9.37
CA PRO A 23 -28.41 -9.32 8.90
C PRO A 23 -27.58 -10.55 8.51
N VAL A 24 -27.24 -10.65 7.24
CA VAL A 24 -26.33 -11.69 6.69
C VAL A 24 -24.89 -11.46 7.15
N TRP A 25 -24.66 -10.33 7.70
CA TRP A 25 -23.36 -9.78 8.07
C TRP A 25 -23.34 -9.56 9.59
N LYS A 26 -22.59 -10.38 10.26
CA LYS A 26 -22.51 -10.38 11.74
C LYS A 26 -21.35 -9.56 12.29
N GLU A 27 -20.41 -9.19 11.43
CA GLU A 27 -19.18 -8.49 11.78
C GLU A 27 -19.23 -7.03 11.35
N GLU A 28 -18.36 -6.23 11.92
CA GLU A 28 -18.13 -4.86 11.48
C GLU A 28 -17.50 -4.87 10.09
N SER A 29 -17.99 -4.05 9.19
CA SER A 29 -17.41 -3.88 7.87
C SER A 29 -16.34 -2.80 7.89
N ASP A 30 -15.34 -3.01 7.05
CA ASP A 30 -14.36 -2.00 6.74
C ASP A 30 -14.84 -1.05 5.64
N ARG A 31 -14.14 0.04 5.43
CA ARG A 31 -14.46 1.05 4.43
C ARG A 31 -13.38 1.14 3.35
N PRO A 32 -13.77 1.50 2.13
CA PRO A 32 -15.12 1.85 1.69
C PRO A 32 -16.04 0.63 1.59
N LEU A 33 -17.29 0.80 2.02
CA LEU A 33 -18.35 -0.14 1.77
C LEU A 33 -19.12 0.28 0.51
N VAL A 34 -19.29 -0.63 -0.43
CA VAL A 34 -20.05 -0.38 -1.65
C VAL A 34 -21.35 -1.19 -1.65
N LEU A 35 -22.44 -0.53 -1.91
CA LEU A 35 -23.78 -1.08 -1.95
C LEU A 35 -24.38 -0.91 -3.35
N LYS A 36 -25.04 -1.95 -3.86
CA LYS A 36 -25.98 -1.83 -4.96
C LYS A 36 -27.39 -1.88 -4.39
N LEU A 37 -28.12 -0.79 -4.51
CA LEU A 37 -29.46 -0.64 -3.98
C LEU A 37 -30.49 -1.34 -4.90
N SER A 38 -31.69 -1.59 -4.38
CA SER A 38 -32.78 -2.25 -5.15
C SER A 38 -33.27 -1.45 -6.36
N ASN A 39 -33.10 -0.13 -6.34
CA ASN A 39 -33.40 0.76 -7.47
C ASN A 39 -32.26 0.85 -8.50
N GLY A 40 -31.20 0.03 -8.37
CA GLY A 40 -30.07 -0.01 -9.29
C GLY A 40 -28.94 0.96 -8.99
N ILE A 41 -29.11 1.92 -8.07
CA ILE A 41 -28.10 2.89 -7.69
C ILE A 41 -26.95 2.21 -6.92
N TYR A 42 -25.72 2.56 -7.27
CA TYR A 42 -24.51 2.20 -6.51
C TYR A 42 -24.22 3.30 -5.50
N THR A 43 -23.89 2.91 -4.28
CA THR A 43 -23.53 3.83 -3.20
C THR A 43 -22.26 3.35 -2.51
N SER A 44 -21.33 4.26 -2.21
CA SER A 44 -20.19 3.94 -1.36
C SER A 44 -20.24 4.75 -0.07
N ILE A 45 -19.76 4.15 1.02
CA ILE A 45 -19.60 4.78 2.33
C ILE A 45 -18.14 4.68 2.69
N GLY A 46 -17.45 5.81 2.70
CA GLY A 46 -16.02 5.93 2.97
C GLY A 46 -15.73 6.86 4.16
N GLU A 47 -14.45 7.03 4.42
CA GLU A 47 -13.91 7.91 5.45
C GLU A 47 -12.74 8.69 4.87
N ALA A 48 -12.75 10.00 5.07
CA ALA A 48 -11.67 10.89 4.66
C ALA A 48 -11.16 11.72 5.84
N ALA A 49 -10.00 12.33 5.68
CA ALA A 49 -9.40 13.25 6.66
C ALA A 49 -9.25 12.64 8.07
N LEU A 50 -9.04 11.35 8.17
CA LEU A 50 -8.72 10.71 9.44
C LEU A 50 -7.29 11.09 9.84
N SER A 51 -7.13 11.94 10.83
CA SER A 51 -5.82 12.44 11.26
C SER A 51 -5.46 12.13 12.70
N ASP A 52 -6.37 12.35 13.63
CA ASP A 52 -6.10 12.24 15.08
C ASP A 52 -7.27 11.57 15.82
N PHE A 53 -7.98 10.67 15.15
CA PHE A 53 -9.12 9.97 15.72
C PHE A 53 -9.04 8.48 15.46
N SER A 54 -9.85 7.71 16.18
CA SER A 54 -10.02 6.31 15.88
C SER A 54 -10.72 6.11 14.53
N ARG A 55 -10.31 5.06 13.82
CA ARG A 55 -10.98 4.61 12.61
C ARG A 55 -12.46 4.32 12.93
N GLY A 56 -13.36 4.91 12.15
CA GLY A 56 -14.76 4.64 12.29
C GLY A 56 -15.13 3.19 11.89
N LYS A 57 -16.26 2.71 12.36
CA LYS A 57 -16.75 1.36 12.14
C LYS A 57 -18.13 1.38 11.51
N LEU A 58 -18.37 0.42 10.62
CA LEU A 58 -19.67 0.19 10.00
C LEU A 58 -20.23 -1.12 10.50
N LYS A 59 -21.45 -1.10 11.02
CA LYS A 59 -22.15 -2.28 11.50
C LYS A 59 -23.56 -2.33 10.91
N LEU A 60 -23.95 -3.48 10.37
CA LEU A 60 -25.33 -3.72 9.99
C LEU A 60 -26.13 -4.01 11.27
N VAL A 61 -27.13 -3.20 11.50
CA VAL A 61 -28.13 -3.39 12.57
C VAL A 61 -29.47 -3.81 11.97
N ALA A 62 -30.47 -4.12 12.81
CA ALA A 62 -31.79 -4.55 12.37
C ALA A 62 -32.40 -3.61 11.30
N ASP A 63 -33.34 -4.13 10.51
CA ASP A 63 -34.11 -3.39 9.51
C ASP A 63 -33.29 -2.75 8.38
N ASN A 64 -32.22 -3.39 7.95
CA ASN A 64 -31.33 -2.87 6.89
C ASN A 64 -30.72 -1.48 7.20
N LYS A 65 -30.56 -1.17 8.47
CA LYS A 65 -29.89 0.06 8.93
C LYS A 65 -28.42 -0.18 9.13
N LEU A 66 -27.61 0.76 8.67
CA LEU A 66 -26.20 0.83 8.94
C LEU A 66 -25.96 1.76 10.11
N GLN A 67 -25.29 1.26 11.13
CA GLN A 67 -24.75 2.09 12.20
C GLN A 67 -23.33 2.49 11.81
N ILE A 68 -23.06 3.79 11.81
CA ILE A 68 -21.75 4.34 11.57
C ILE A 68 -21.26 4.89 12.89
N SER A 69 -20.20 4.31 13.43
CA SER A 69 -19.52 4.82 14.62
C SER A 69 -18.29 5.61 14.16
N MET A 70 -18.41 6.91 14.14
CA MET A 70 -17.36 7.82 13.69
C MET A 70 -17.27 9.03 14.62
N PHE A 71 -16.05 9.49 14.85
CA PHE A 71 -15.78 10.67 15.67
C PHE A 71 -14.88 11.61 14.88
N ASP A 72 -15.36 12.82 14.61
CA ASP A 72 -14.63 13.95 14.01
C ASP A 72 -13.81 13.63 12.71
N THR A 73 -14.25 12.69 11.93
CA THR A 73 -13.73 12.42 10.59
C THR A 73 -14.79 12.75 9.55
N ALA A 74 -14.38 12.98 8.31
CA ALA A 74 -15.33 13.18 7.24
C ALA A 74 -15.90 11.83 6.76
N SER A 75 -17.18 11.58 7.00
CA SER A 75 -17.91 10.52 6.32
C SER A 75 -18.15 10.92 4.86
N VAL A 76 -17.79 10.05 3.93
CA VAL A 76 -18.01 10.29 2.51
C VAL A 76 -19.04 9.30 1.99
N ILE A 77 -20.18 9.81 1.56
CA ILE A 77 -21.21 9.03 0.89
C ILE A 77 -21.26 9.49 -0.56
N MET A 78 -21.01 8.56 -1.49
CA MET A 78 -21.15 8.78 -2.91
C MET A 78 -22.29 7.91 -3.44
N ALA A 79 -23.01 8.40 -4.45
CA ALA A 79 -24.04 7.66 -5.13
C ALA A 79 -23.92 7.87 -6.64
N ALA A 80 -24.11 6.82 -7.43
CA ALA A 80 -24.02 6.86 -8.88
C ALA A 80 -24.91 5.77 -9.52
N GLU A 81 -25.29 5.97 -10.78
CA GLU A 81 -26.03 4.99 -11.55
C GLU A 81 -25.14 3.80 -12.00
N ARG A 82 -23.85 4.02 -12.17
CA ARG A 82 -22.87 2.98 -12.55
C ARG A 82 -21.74 2.93 -11.52
N ALA A 83 -21.24 1.74 -11.25
CA ALA A 83 -20.14 1.55 -10.31
C ALA A 83 -18.86 2.34 -10.69
N ILE A 84 -18.60 2.47 -12.01
CA ILE A 84 -17.42 3.21 -12.52
C ILE A 84 -17.50 4.70 -12.17
N ASP A 85 -18.68 5.28 -12.07
CA ASP A 85 -18.85 6.70 -11.76
C ASP A 85 -18.49 7.01 -10.30
N LEU A 86 -18.50 6.01 -9.40
CA LEU A 86 -17.94 6.15 -8.05
C LEU A 86 -16.42 6.34 -8.10
N ILE A 87 -15.72 5.61 -8.97
CA ILE A 87 -14.26 5.69 -9.13
C ILE A 87 -13.87 7.08 -9.69
N ASN A 88 -14.63 7.59 -10.64
CA ASN A 88 -14.37 8.91 -11.23
C ASN A 88 -14.44 10.05 -10.21
N ASN A 89 -15.13 9.83 -9.08
CA ASN A 89 -15.25 10.80 -7.97
C ASN A 89 -14.22 10.60 -6.85
N LYS A 90 -13.20 9.77 -7.03
CA LYS A 90 -12.14 9.49 -6.01
C LYS A 90 -11.44 10.75 -5.47
N GLN A 91 -11.39 11.82 -6.24
CA GLN A 91 -10.81 13.10 -5.82
C GLN A 91 -11.53 13.72 -4.61
N LEU A 92 -12.78 13.35 -4.36
CA LEU A 92 -13.53 13.83 -3.19
C LEU A 92 -12.80 13.47 -1.89
N MET A 93 -12.28 12.25 -1.77
CA MET A 93 -11.55 11.81 -0.57
C MET A 93 -10.29 12.66 -0.33
N LEU A 94 -9.56 12.97 -1.40
CA LEU A 94 -8.37 13.82 -1.32
C LEU A 94 -8.77 15.26 -0.93
N ASN A 95 -9.80 15.80 -1.58
CA ASN A 95 -10.21 17.21 -1.41
C ASN A 95 -10.73 17.55 0.00
N LEU A 96 -11.12 16.58 0.78
CA LEU A 96 -11.49 16.74 2.19
C LEU A 96 -10.28 16.84 3.12
N ASN A 97 -9.07 16.59 2.63
CA ASN A 97 -7.83 16.78 3.40
C ASN A 97 -7.21 18.14 3.15
N ALA A 98 -6.40 18.62 4.07
CA ALA A 98 -5.68 19.88 3.93
C ALA A 98 -4.73 19.86 2.71
N PRO A 99 -4.44 21.01 2.09
CA PRO A 99 -3.43 21.11 1.06
C PRO A 99 -2.04 20.61 1.51
N CYS A 100 -1.17 20.36 0.54
CA CYS A 100 0.20 19.92 0.78
C CYS A 100 0.93 20.84 1.77
N LYS A 101 1.57 20.24 2.77
CA LYS A 101 2.37 20.94 3.78
C LYS A 101 3.88 20.82 3.56
N ILE A 102 4.31 20.10 2.54
CA ILE A 102 5.71 19.96 2.17
C ILE A 102 6.05 21.08 1.17
N ALA A 103 7.00 21.93 1.53
CA ALA A 103 7.35 23.09 0.72
C ALA A 103 8.06 22.72 -0.59
N ASP A 104 8.98 21.75 -0.52
CA ASP A 104 9.66 21.18 -1.70
C ASP A 104 9.30 19.70 -1.83
N THR A 105 8.59 19.36 -2.89
CA THR A 105 8.19 17.98 -3.22
C THR A 105 9.05 17.36 -4.31
N SER A 106 10.07 18.02 -4.79
CA SER A 106 10.91 17.57 -5.93
C SER A 106 11.66 16.26 -5.68
N TRP A 107 11.86 15.89 -4.41
CA TRP A 107 12.48 14.63 -4.00
C TRP A 107 11.50 13.46 -3.97
N ILE A 108 10.19 13.71 -3.99
CA ILE A 108 9.15 12.68 -4.03
C ILE A 108 9.02 12.19 -5.46
N ARG A 109 9.43 10.96 -5.71
CA ARG A 109 9.47 10.40 -7.06
C ARG A 109 8.69 9.10 -7.13
N PRO A 110 7.55 9.08 -7.81
CA PRO A 110 6.84 7.84 -8.13
C PRO A 110 7.71 6.88 -8.94
N GLY A 111 7.44 5.59 -8.83
CA GLY A 111 8.19 4.61 -9.59
C GLY A 111 7.88 3.17 -9.24
N LYS A 112 8.64 2.27 -9.83
CA LYS A 112 8.54 0.82 -9.67
C LYS A 112 9.74 0.33 -8.88
N ALA A 113 9.49 -0.59 -7.95
CA ALA A 113 10.50 -1.21 -7.11
C ALA A 113 10.59 -2.72 -7.35
N PHE A 114 11.80 -3.26 -7.35
CA PHE A 114 12.05 -4.70 -7.30
C PHE A 114 12.26 -5.13 -5.85
N ARG A 115 11.49 -6.12 -5.39
CA ARG A 115 11.69 -6.69 -4.06
C ARG A 115 12.86 -7.66 -4.04
N VAL A 116 13.83 -7.43 -3.16
CA VAL A 116 14.98 -8.31 -2.94
C VAL A 116 14.61 -9.42 -1.96
N CYS A 117 14.23 -10.59 -2.49
CA CYS A 117 13.79 -11.73 -1.68
C CYS A 117 14.92 -12.38 -0.88
N ARG A 118 16.14 -12.37 -1.41
CA ARG A 118 17.31 -12.93 -0.76
C ARG A 118 18.21 -11.81 -0.26
N LEU A 119 18.30 -11.68 1.05
CA LEU A 119 18.96 -10.56 1.74
C LEU A 119 20.46 -10.83 1.90
N ASP A 120 21.21 -10.71 0.81
CA ASP A 120 22.67 -10.68 0.74
C ASP A 120 23.14 -9.66 -0.29
N MET A 121 24.39 -9.18 -0.16
CA MET A 121 24.95 -8.12 -1.03
C MET A 121 24.94 -8.54 -2.50
N LYS A 122 25.30 -9.78 -2.80
CA LYS A 122 25.33 -10.29 -4.17
C LYS A 122 23.97 -10.20 -4.84
N THR A 123 22.91 -10.66 -4.18
CA THR A 123 21.55 -10.63 -4.73
C THR A 123 21.03 -9.20 -4.83
N ALA A 124 21.35 -8.34 -3.87
CA ALA A 124 20.98 -6.93 -3.91
C ALA A 124 21.63 -6.19 -5.09
N LEU A 125 22.90 -6.46 -5.36
CA LEU A 125 23.59 -5.89 -6.54
C LEU A 125 23.02 -6.41 -7.86
N GLN A 126 22.68 -7.69 -7.95
CA GLN A 126 21.97 -8.25 -9.11
C GLN A 126 20.58 -7.62 -9.29
N ALA A 127 19.89 -7.31 -8.20
CA ALA A 127 18.60 -6.61 -8.25
C ALA A 127 18.74 -5.17 -8.77
N ILE A 128 19.81 -4.47 -8.41
CA ILE A 128 20.12 -3.14 -8.97
C ILE A 128 20.33 -3.23 -10.49
N ASP A 129 21.13 -4.19 -10.96
CA ASP A 129 21.37 -4.37 -12.39
C ASP A 129 20.09 -4.73 -13.14
N PHE A 130 19.27 -5.62 -12.56
CA PHE A 130 17.96 -5.95 -13.08
C PHE A 130 17.01 -4.75 -13.12
N ALA A 131 17.01 -3.93 -12.07
CA ALA A 131 16.20 -2.72 -12.02
C ALA A 131 16.57 -1.73 -13.14
N VAL A 132 17.86 -1.53 -13.40
CA VAL A 132 18.35 -0.71 -14.51
C VAL A 132 17.88 -1.27 -15.86
N ASP A 133 18.07 -2.56 -16.10
CA ASP A 133 17.69 -3.22 -17.36
C ASP A 133 16.17 -3.16 -17.57
N ARG A 134 15.38 -3.33 -16.54
CA ARG A 134 13.92 -3.33 -16.58
C ARG A 134 13.27 -1.97 -16.41
N GLY A 135 14.03 -0.89 -16.33
CA GLY A 135 13.50 0.48 -16.19
C GLY A 135 12.74 0.70 -14.89
N LEU A 136 13.15 0.03 -13.81
CA LEU A 136 12.65 0.27 -12.47
C LEU A 136 13.44 1.40 -11.81
N GLN A 137 12.84 2.09 -10.86
CA GLN A 137 13.46 3.22 -10.16
C GLN A 137 14.07 2.81 -8.83
N TYR A 138 13.64 1.67 -8.28
CA TYR A 138 13.98 1.28 -6.92
C TYR A 138 14.24 -0.21 -6.80
N ILE A 139 15.02 -0.57 -5.77
CA ILE A 139 15.00 -1.89 -5.14
C ILE A 139 14.48 -1.75 -3.71
N GLU A 140 13.94 -2.82 -3.16
CA GLU A 140 13.47 -2.86 -1.77
C GLU A 140 14.05 -4.07 -1.05
N LEU A 141 14.66 -3.85 0.13
CA LEU A 141 15.07 -4.91 1.04
C LEU A 141 13.94 -5.11 2.07
N ASP A 142 13.28 -6.25 1.95
CA ASP A 142 12.12 -6.58 2.75
C ASP A 142 12.48 -7.13 4.15
N ALA A 143 11.48 -7.53 4.92
CA ALA A 143 11.58 -8.00 6.29
C ALA A 143 12.76 -8.96 6.54
N GLY A 144 13.43 -8.82 7.67
CA GLY A 144 14.53 -9.68 8.11
C GLY A 144 15.93 -9.19 7.77
N TRP A 145 16.10 -8.02 7.15
CA TRP A 145 17.45 -7.48 6.89
C TRP A 145 18.16 -7.04 8.17
N TYR A 146 17.43 -6.57 9.19
CA TYR A 146 17.98 -6.17 10.49
C TYR A 146 17.71 -7.19 11.63
N GLY A 147 17.08 -8.30 11.33
CA GLY A 147 16.78 -9.39 12.27
C GLY A 147 15.31 -9.77 12.30
N PRO A 148 14.93 -10.71 13.18
CA PRO A 148 13.54 -11.11 13.35
C PRO A 148 12.67 -9.94 13.79
N GLU A 149 11.57 -9.70 13.09
CA GLU A 149 10.73 -8.51 13.21
C GLU A 149 10.11 -8.33 14.60
N TRP A 150 9.75 -9.43 15.26
CA TRP A 150 9.12 -9.44 16.58
C TRP A 150 10.07 -9.50 17.77
N LYS A 151 11.38 -9.63 17.54
CA LYS A 151 12.35 -9.63 18.64
C LYS A 151 12.68 -8.20 19.08
N MET A 152 12.53 -7.92 20.36
CA MET A 152 12.88 -6.61 20.96
C MET A 152 14.37 -6.25 20.81
N SER A 153 15.24 -7.25 20.66
CA SER A 153 16.67 -7.06 20.43
C SER A 153 17.02 -6.70 18.99
N SER A 154 16.11 -6.87 18.03
CA SER A 154 16.35 -6.48 16.64
C SER A 154 16.32 -4.96 16.50
N SER A 155 17.35 -4.41 15.87
CA SER A 155 17.52 -2.97 15.70
C SER A 155 17.64 -2.59 14.22
N ALA A 156 16.74 -1.77 13.73
CA ALA A 156 16.77 -1.24 12.38
C ALA A 156 17.86 -0.17 12.15
N LEU A 157 18.72 0.06 13.14
CA LEU A 157 19.89 0.92 13.02
C LEU A 157 21.12 0.19 12.45
N LYS A 158 21.04 -1.13 12.29
CA LYS A 158 22.14 -1.94 11.75
C LYS A 158 21.63 -3.17 11.02
N VAL A 159 22.38 -3.60 10.03
CA VAL A 159 22.15 -4.90 9.37
C VAL A 159 22.42 -6.04 10.35
N LEU A 160 21.63 -7.10 10.27
CA LEU A 160 21.87 -8.32 11.05
C LEU A 160 23.25 -8.90 10.71
N GLU A 161 24.04 -9.25 11.71
CA GLU A 161 25.44 -9.71 11.55
C GLU A 161 25.58 -10.95 10.64
N THR A 162 24.55 -11.77 10.56
CA THR A 162 24.52 -12.95 9.68
C THR A 162 24.12 -12.61 8.24
N ARG A 163 23.82 -11.35 7.94
CA ARG A 163 23.53 -10.85 6.59
C ARG A 163 24.79 -10.19 6.03
N ASP A 164 25.23 -10.66 4.89
CA ASP A 164 26.36 -10.07 4.16
C ASP A 164 25.85 -8.88 3.34
N ILE A 165 25.57 -7.75 4.00
CA ILE A 165 25.11 -6.49 3.36
C ILE A 165 25.82 -5.31 4.00
N ASP A 166 26.59 -4.57 3.20
CA ASP A 166 27.05 -3.22 3.52
C ASP A 166 26.03 -2.21 3.03
N MET A 167 25.16 -1.73 3.92
CA MET A 167 24.04 -0.85 3.55
C MET A 167 24.49 0.49 2.95
N PRO A 168 25.47 1.22 3.54
CA PRO A 168 26.04 2.44 2.92
C PRO A 168 26.56 2.19 1.51
N GLU A 169 27.32 1.12 1.32
CA GLU A 169 27.89 0.76 0.02
C GLU A 169 26.83 0.36 -0.98
N LEU A 170 25.82 -0.41 -0.57
CA LEU A 170 24.69 -0.77 -1.41
C LEU A 170 23.95 0.48 -1.91
N CYS A 171 23.62 1.40 -1.01
CA CYS A 171 22.93 2.65 -1.36
C CYS A 171 23.79 3.51 -2.30
N ARG A 172 25.11 3.56 -2.08
CA ARG A 172 26.05 4.28 -2.95
C ARG A 172 26.07 3.69 -4.37
N GLN A 173 26.15 2.37 -4.48
CA GLN A 173 26.12 1.68 -5.79
C GLN A 173 24.78 1.85 -6.50
N ALA A 174 23.68 1.69 -5.79
CA ALA A 174 22.34 1.92 -6.35
C ALA A 174 22.23 3.35 -6.91
N LYS A 175 22.59 4.35 -6.11
CA LYS A 175 22.58 5.77 -6.52
C LYS A 175 23.45 6.04 -7.75
N SER A 176 24.63 5.42 -7.86
CA SER A 176 25.52 5.58 -9.01
C SER A 176 24.89 5.09 -10.33
N LYS A 177 23.91 4.21 -10.26
CA LYS A 177 23.13 3.66 -11.37
C LYS A 177 21.73 4.29 -11.51
N GLY A 178 21.44 5.34 -10.73
CA GLY A 178 20.14 6.01 -10.73
C GLY A 178 19.02 5.25 -10.03
N ILE A 179 19.35 4.23 -9.24
CA ILE A 179 18.39 3.40 -8.49
C ILE A 179 18.34 3.85 -7.02
N GLY A 180 17.13 4.04 -6.50
CA GLY A 180 16.91 4.28 -5.08
C GLY A 180 16.75 2.97 -4.27
N VAL A 181 16.95 3.06 -2.97
CA VAL A 181 16.79 1.92 -2.06
C VAL A 181 15.64 2.18 -1.09
N TRP A 182 14.74 1.22 -0.97
CA TRP A 182 13.70 1.16 0.05
C TRP A 182 14.04 0.10 1.09
N LEU A 183 13.67 0.36 2.34
CA LEU A 183 13.90 -0.57 3.45
C LEU A 183 12.57 -0.85 4.17
N TYR A 184 12.28 -2.12 4.37
CA TYR A 184 11.20 -2.52 5.27
C TYR A 184 11.61 -2.29 6.73
N VAL A 185 10.71 -1.72 7.53
CA VAL A 185 10.89 -1.60 8.98
C VAL A 185 9.57 -1.85 9.70
N ASN A 186 9.58 -2.78 10.64
CA ASN A 186 8.43 -3.11 11.47
C ASN A 186 8.04 -1.95 12.39
N GLN A 187 6.75 -1.73 12.60
CA GLN A 187 6.25 -0.66 13.48
C GLN A 187 6.84 -0.74 14.90
N ARG A 188 7.09 -1.93 15.42
CA ARG A 188 7.76 -2.10 16.72
C ARG A 188 9.11 -1.36 16.74
N ALA A 189 9.93 -1.57 15.73
CA ALA A 189 11.23 -0.90 15.60
C ALA A 189 11.06 0.61 15.35
N LEU A 190 10.14 0.99 14.45
CA LEU A 190 9.83 2.40 14.18
C LEU A 190 9.36 3.15 15.42
N SER A 191 8.46 2.57 16.23
CA SER A 191 7.95 3.22 17.43
C SER A 191 9.01 3.48 18.50
N GLN A 192 10.14 2.76 18.46
CA GLN A 192 11.22 2.88 19.42
C GLN A 192 12.44 3.64 18.86
N GLN A 193 12.66 3.62 17.56
CA GLN A 193 13.91 4.00 16.95
C GLN A 193 13.76 5.06 15.83
N LEU A 194 12.56 5.54 15.52
CA LEU A 194 12.30 6.40 14.37
C LEU A 194 13.23 7.60 14.32
N ASP A 195 13.37 8.32 15.44
CA ASP A 195 14.19 9.53 15.53
C ASP A 195 15.70 9.26 15.34
N SER A 196 16.15 8.01 15.51
CA SER A 196 17.52 7.57 15.22
C SER A 196 17.64 6.98 13.81
N ILE A 197 16.61 6.33 13.32
CA ILE A 197 16.53 5.73 11.97
C ILE A 197 16.61 6.83 10.90
N LEU A 198 15.81 7.87 11.02
CA LEU A 198 15.66 8.88 9.97
C LEU A 198 16.96 9.57 9.58
N PRO A 199 17.75 10.14 10.51
CA PRO A 199 19.05 10.75 10.16
C PRO A 199 20.06 9.73 9.62
N LEU A 200 20.01 8.47 10.10
CA LEU A 200 20.89 7.42 9.62
C LEU A 200 20.54 7.02 8.18
N TYR A 201 19.24 6.84 7.87
CA TYR A 201 18.79 6.46 6.53
C TYR A 201 18.99 7.58 5.52
N GLN A 202 18.77 8.83 5.92
CA GLN A 202 19.14 9.98 5.09
C GLN A 202 20.64 9.98 4.78
N LYS A 203 21.51 9.72 5.77
CA LYS A 203 22.95 9.61 5.56
C LYS A 203 23.33 8.46 4.62
N TRP A 204 22.64 7.33 4.67
CA TRP A 204 22.84 6.21 3.74
C TRP A 204 22.31 6.51 2.33
N GLY A 205 21.40 7.45 2.19
CA GLY A 205 20.72 7.78 0.93
C GLY A 205 19.54 6.86 0.62
N VAL A 206 18.88 6.35 1.66
CA VAL A 206 17.62 5.57 1.54
C VAL A 206 16.52 6.47 1.00
N SER A 207 15.77 5.97 0.03
CA SER A 207 14.71 6.72 -0.66
C SER A 207 13.34 6.58 0.01
N GLY A 208 13.09 5.46 0.67
CA GLY A 208 11.80 5.22 1.31
C GLY A 208 11.83 4.12 2.34
N ILE A 209 10.80 4.10 3.17
CA ILE A 209 10.59 3.06 4.19
C ILE A 209 9.22 2.43 3.98
N LYS A 210 9.19 1.11 3.96
CA LYS A 210 7.97 0.32 4.02
C LYS A 210 7.69 -0.02 5.49
N PHE A 211 6.61 0.51 6.03
CA PHE A 211 6.18 0.27 7.41
C PHE A 211 5.39 -1.03 7.47
N GLY A 212 5.87 -2.02 8.19
CA GLY A 212 5.19 -3.31 8.32
C GLY A 212 4.72 -3.64 9.73
N PHE A 213 3.79 -4.59 9.82
CA PHE A 213 3.09 -5.01 11.03
C PHE A 213 2.52 -3.83 11.83
N VAL A 214 1.85 -2.93 11.10
CA VAL A 214 1.32 -1.71 11.69
C VAL A 214 0.03 -1.96 12.45
N GLN A 215 -0.12 -1.29 13.57
CA GLN A 215 -1.38 -1.27 14.33
C GLN A 215 -2.26 -0.14 13.83
N VAL A 216 -3.51 -0.44 13.57
CA VAL A 216 -4.48 0.50 13.03
C VAL A 216 -5.75 0.57 13.89
N GLY A 217 -6.56 1.59 13.65
CA GLY A 217 -7.92 1.70 14.19
C GLY A 217 -8.05 2.50 15.48
N SER A 218 -7.09 2.49 16.39
CA SER A 218 -7.14 3.35 17.56
C SER A 218 -6.63 4.76 17.28
N GLN A 219 -7.13 5.76 18.01
CA GLN A 219 -6.66 7.15 17.93
C GLN A 219 -5.13 7.24 18.13
N LYS A 220 -4.61 6.54 19.14
CA LYS A 220 -3.17 6.49 19.43
C LYS A 220 -2.35 6.12 18.20
N TRP A 221 -2.74 5.05 17.52
CA TRP A 221 -1.96 4.56 16.38
C TRP A 221 -2.20 5.37 15.10
N THR A 222 -3.38 5.96 14.93
CA THR A 222 -3.62 6.93 13.85
C THR A 222 -2.74 8.16 14.01
N ALA A 223 -2.73 8.78 15.19
CA ALA A 223 -1.89 9.93 15.48
C ALA A 223 -0.40 9.62 15.33
N TRP A 224 0.05 8.47 15.85
CA TRP A 224 1.44 8.01 15.71
C TRP A 224 1.84 7.84 14.24
N MET A 225 0.99 7.20 13.44
CA MET A 225 1.27 6.97 12.02
C MET A 225 1.44 8.29 11.26
N HIS A 226 0.55 9.25 11.50
CA HIS A 226 0.63 10.55 10.84
C HIS A 226 1.87 11.36 11.28
N ASP A 227 2.25 11.29 12.55
CA ASP A 227 3.48 11.90 13.04
C ASP A 227 4.72 11.24 12.42
N ALA A 228 4.74 9.92 12.32
CA ALA A 228 5.83 9.18 11.69
C ALA A 228 5.99 9.54 10.19
N ILE A 229 4.89 9.59 9.44
CA ILE A 229 4.89 10.01 8.01
C ILE A 229 5.41 11.43 7.86
N LYS A 230 4.96 12.35 8.71
CA LYS A 230 5.42 13.74 8.75
C LYS A 230 6.91 13.82 9.03
N LYS A 231 7.41 13.12 10.05
CA LYS A 231 8.85 13.05 10.35
C LYS A 231 9.65 12.50 9.18
N CYS A 232 9.15 11.48 8.47
CA CYS A 232 9.80 10.97 7.26
C CYS A 232 9.94 12.07 6.18
N ALA A 233 8.95 12.95 6.03
CA ALA A 233 9.02 14.06 5.09
C ALA A 233 10.15 15.05 5.43
N ASP A 234 10.39 15.33 6.72
CA ASP A 234 11.45 16.20 7.17
C ASP A 234 12.87 15.68 6.81
N TYR A 235 12.99 14.36 6.58
CA TYR A 235 14.23 13.69 6.15
C TYR A 235 14.23 13.28 4.67
N HIS A 236 13.27 13.74 3.88
CA HIS A 236 13.09 13.39 2.47
C HIS A 236 12.97 11.87 2.23
N ILE A 237 12.20 11.19 3.07
CA ILE A 237 11.95 9.75 2.99
C ILE A 237 10.48 9.51 2.60
N MET A 238 10.28 8.77 1.52
CA MET A 238 8.97 8.30 1.09
C MET A 238 8.48 7.14 1.95
N VAL A 239 7.17 6.94 2.03
CA VAL A 239 6.56 5.94 2.90
C VAL A 239 5.55 5.10 2.13
N ASP A 240 5.62 3.79 2.33
CA ASP A 240 4.56 2.82 2.10
C ASP A 240 4.10 2.26 3.46
N VAL A 241 2.80 2.13 3.68
CA VAL A 241 2.27 1.58 4.93
C VAL A 241 1.53 0.28 4.64
N HIS A 242 2.03 -0.81 5.18
CA HIS A 242 1.48 -2.14 4.98
C HIS A 242 0.35 -2.52 5.95
N ASP A 243 -0.09 -3.76 5.91
CA ASP A 243 -1.16 -4.37 6.70
C ASP A 243 -2.55 -3.74 6.48
N GLU A 244 -3.34 -3.57 7.52
CA GLU A 244 -4.70 -3.05 7.44
C GLU A 244 -4.81 -1.54 7.17
N TYR A 245 -3.71 -0.84 6.97
CA TYR A 245 -3.75 0.60 6.79
C TYR A 245 -4.25 0.96 5.38
N ARG A 246 -5.29 1.74 5.30
CA ARG A 246 -5.89 2.17 4.03
C ARG A 246 -6.00 3.69 3.93
N PRO A 247 -6.03 4.21 2.71
CA PRO A 247 -6.08 5.65 2.48
C PRO A 247 -7.33 6.32 3.05
N THR A 248 -7.14 7.51 3.58
CA THR A 248 -8.19 8.49 3.92
C THR A 248 -7.93 9.85 3.28
N GLY A 249 -7.08 9.89 2.25
CA GLY A 249 -6.68 11.09 1.52
C GLY A 249 -5.52 11.87 2.13
N TRP A 250 -4.86 11.36 3.17
CA TRP A 250 -3.75 12.03 3.85
C TRP A 250 -2.55 12.34 2.93
N SER A 251 -2.38 11.57 1.85
CA SER A 251 -1.36 11.80 0.82
C SER A 251 -1.49 13.15 0.10
N ARG A 252 -2.64 13.81 0.15
CA ARG A 252 -2.77 15.20 -0.33
C ARG A 252 -1.97 16.16 0.55
N THR A 253 -1.96 15.95 1.85
CA THR A 253 -1.27 16.80 2.83
C THR A 253 0.21 16.45 2.94
N TYR A 254 0.51 15.17 2.91
CA TYR A 254 1.86 14.61 2.96
C TYR A 254 2.08 13.63 1.81
N PRO A 255 2.41 14.12 0.60
CA PRO A 255 2.55 13.29 -0.59
C PRO A 255 3.73 12.31 -0.56
N ASN A 256 4.60 12.39 0.44
CA ASN A 256 5.57 11.34 0.71
C ASN A 256 4.93 10.02 1.18
N LEU A 257 3.67 10.00 1.61
CA LEU A 257 2.86 8.80 1.76
C LEU A 257 2.42 8.34 0.37
N MET A 258 3.22 7.45 -0.23
CA MET A 258 3.09 7.06 -1.62
C MET A 258 1.99 6.03 -1.85
N THR A 259 1.92 5.04 -0.98
CA THR A 259 0.94 3.94 -1.11
C THR A 259 0.66 3.30 0.24
N GLN A 260 -0.40 2.50 0.30
CA GLN A 260 -0.78 1.72 1.48
C GLN A 260 -1.30 0.35 1.05
N GLU A 261 -1.01 -0.68 1.82
CA GLU A 261 -1.56 -1.99 1.52
C GLU A 261 -3.09 -2.00 1.71
N GLY A 262 -3.59 -2.28 2.87
CA GLY A 262 -5.02 -2.39 3.14
C GLY A 262 -5.79 -3.13 2.05
N ILE A 263 -5.21 -4.18 1.47
CA ILE A 263 -5.72 -4.93 0.32
C ILE A 263 -5.26 -6.39 0.40
N GLY A 264 -6.07 -7.33 -0.03
CA GLY A 264 -5.62 -8.70 -0.28
C GLY A 264 -4.78 -8.76 -1.56
N GLY A 265 -3.48 -8.49 -1.42
CA GLY A 265 -2.51 -8.50 -2.51
C GLY A 265 -1.95 -9.89 -2.83
N ASN A 266 -0.89 -9.96 -3.64
CA ASN A 266 -0.29 -11.24 -4.02
C ASN A 266 0.40 -11.97 -2.87
N GLU A 267 0.53 -11.41 -1.70
CA GLU A 267 0.90 -12.18 -0.50
C GLU A 267 -0.14 -13.25 -0.17
N GLU A 268 -1.42 -12.94 -0.40
CA GLU A 268 -2.57 -13.83 -0.22
C GLU A 268 -2.93 -14.64 -1.48
N MET A 269 -2.28 -14.38 -2.60
CA MET A 269 -2.56 -15.02 -3.90
C MET A 269 -4.06 -15.02 -4.26
N PRO A 270 -4.71 -13.86 -4.39
CA PRO A 270 -6.12 -13.77 -4.69
C PRO A 270 -6.44 -14.25 -6.12
N ASN A 271 -7.71 -14.61 -6.35
CA ASN A 271 -8.18 -14.96 -7.68
C ASN A 271 -8.60 -13.71 -8.49
N ALA A 272 -8.91 -13.89 -9.77
CA ALA A 272 -9.28 -12.80 -10.66
C ALA A 272 -10.59 -12.10 -10.27
N GLU A 273 -11.57 -12.83 -9.72
CA GLU A 273 -12.83 -12.24 -9.24
C GLU A 273 -12.60 -11.26 -8.11
N HIS A 274 -11.78 -11.64 -7.12
CA HIS A 274 -11.34 -10.75 -6.04
C HIS A 274 -10.74 -9.46 -6.59
N ASN A 275 -9.81 -9.58 -7.54
CA ASN A 275 -9.13 -8.44 -8.13
C ASN A 275 -10.10 -7.47 -8.83
N VAL A 276 -11.05 -7.99 -9.60
CA VAL A 276 -12.06 -7.14 -10.28
C VAL A 276 -12.91 -6.39 -9.26
N ILE A 277 -13.35 -7.04 -8.19
CA ILE A 277 -14.18 -6.41 -7.14
C ILE A 277 -13.42 -5.30 -6.43
N LEU A 278 -12.13 -5.49 -6.15
CA LEU A 278 -11.30 -4.48 -5.47
C LEU A 278 -11.20 -3.17 -6.27
N SER A 279 -11.20 -3.23 -7.59
CA SER A 279 -11.19 -2.02 -8.43
C SER A 279 -12.38 -1.10 -8.17
N PHE A 280 -13.52 -1.67 -7.79
CA PHE A 280 -14.76 -0.93 -7.50
C PHE A 280 -15.06 -0.76 -6.01
N THR A 281 -14.18 -1.19 -5.14
CA THR A 281 -14.33 -1.10 -3.68
C THR A 281 -13.13 -0.44 -3.05
N ARG A 282 -12.04 -1.16 -2.82
CA ARG A 282 -10.83 -0.68 -2.13
C ARG A 282 -10.22 0.56 -2.78
N PHE A 283 -10.18 0.60 -4.12
CA PHE A 283 -9.56 1.71 -4.85
C PHE A 283 -10.36 3.01 -4.85
N LEU A 284 -11.58 3.02 -4.31
CA LEU A 284 -12.33 4.25 -4.06
C LEU A 284 -11.69 5.15 -3.01
N CYS A 285 -10.87 4.60 -2.11
CA CYS A 285 -10.21 5.40 -1.08
C CYS A 285 -8.78 5.83 -1.43
N GLY A 286 -8.17 5.28 -2.47
CA GLY A 286 -6.84 5.67 -2.92
C GLY A 286 -5.92 4.50 -3.30
N PRO A 287 -4.60 4.75 -3.45
CA PRO A 287 -3.64 3.79 -3.96
C PRO A 287 -3.52 2.54 -3.08
N ALA A 288 -3.03 1.45 -3.66
CA ALA A 288 -2.75 0.23 -2.93
C ALA A 288 -1.47 -0.46 -3.40
N ASP A 289 -0.67 -0.97 -2.43
CA ASP A 289 0.43 -1.87 -2.72
C ASP A 289 -0.11 -3.31 -2.87
N TYR A 290 -0.24 -3.76 -4.12
CA TYR A 290 -0.76 -5.09 -4.47
C TYR A 290 0.32 -6.15 -4.60
N THR A 291 1.56 -5.74 -4.74
CA THR A 291 2.72 -6.64 -4.89
C THR A 291 2.64 -7.61 -6.10
N PRO A 292 2.48 -7.13 -7.36
CA PRO A 292 2.44 -7.99 -8.52
C PRO A 292 3.68 -8.88 -8.65
N CYS A 293 3.50 -10.14 -9.06
CA CYS A 293 4.58 -11.07 -9.37
C CYS A 293 4.31 -11.80 -10.70
N TYR A 294 5.37 -12.31 -11.34
CA TYR A 294 5.25 -12.87 -12.68
C TYR A 294 5.62 -14.34 -12.76
N PHE A 295 6.71 -14.75 -12.11
CA PHE A 295 7.24 -16.10 -12.22
C PHE A 295 6.72 -17.06 -11.14
N ASN A 296 6.09 -16.56 -10.10
CA ASN A 296 5.66 -17.39 -8.97
C ASN A 296 4.49 -18.30 -9.34
N GLY A 297 4.69 -19.61 -9.22
CA GLY A 297 3.69 -20.63 -9.57
C GLY A 297 2.46 -20.70 -8.65
N ARG A 298 2.41 -19.94 -7.54
CA ARG A 298 1.25 -19.85 -6.64
C ARG A 298 0.16 -18.90 -7.14
N VAL A 299 0.48 -18.05 -8.12
CA VAL A 299 -0.48 -17.09 -8.69
C VAL A 299 -1.71 -17.82 -9.24
N LYS A 300 -2.90 -17.41 -8.80
CA LYS A 300 -4.19 -18.03 -9.14
C LYS A 300 -4.87 -17.42 -10.37
N ASN A 301 -4.17 -16.59 -11.09
CA ASN A 301 -4.64 -15.96 -12.32
C ASN A 301 -3.55 -16.04 -13.41
N THR A 302 -3.78 -15.45 -14.56
CA THR A 302 -2.86 -15.55 -15.70
C THR A 302 -1.72 -14.53 -15.59
N LYS A 303 -0.61 -14.79 -16.31
CA LYS A 303 0.48 -13.81 -16.47
C LYS A 303 -0.01 -12.50 -17.08
N ALA A 304 -0.92 -12.56 -18.06
CA ALA A 304 -1.54 -11.37 -18.64
C ALA A 304 -2.32 -10.56 -17.60
N HIS A 305 -3.03 -11.24 -16.68
CA HIS A 305 -3.69 -10.58 -15.55
C HIS A 305 -2.69 -9.86 -14.66
N GLN A 306 -1.59 -10.51 -14.28
CA GLN A 306 -0.53 -9.88 -13.47
C GLN A 306 0.10 -8.68 -14.19
N LEU A 307 0.33 -8.76 -15.50
CA LEU A 307 0.83 -7.64 -16.30
C LEU A 307 -0.11 -6.44 -16.27
N ALA A 308 -1.43 -6.68 -16.27
CA ALA A 308 -2.44 -5.62 -16.25
C ALA A 308 -2.58 -4.94 -14.88
N MET A 309 -2.21 -5.60 -13.77
CA MET A 309 -2.43 -5.08 -12.41
C MET A 309 -1.87 -3.67 -12.18
N PRO A 310 -0.64 -3.33 -12.58
CA PRO A 310 -0.10 -1.97 -12.36
C PRO A 310 -0.85 -0.87 -13.14
N VAL A 311 -1.64 -1.22 -14.15
CA VAL A 311 -2.51 -0.27 -14.87
C VAL A 311 -3.83 -0.09 -14.13
N VAL A 312 -4.46 -1.21 -13.71
CA VAL A 312 -5.78 -1.22 -13.08
C VAL A 312 -5.70 -0.76 -11.63
N TYR A 313 -4.61 -1.09 -10.96
CA TYR A 313 -4.36 -0.82 -9.55
C TYR A 313 -3.40 0.34 -9.40
N TYR A 314 -3.95 1.50 -9.13
CA TYR A 314 -3.18 2.72 -8.93
C TYR A 314 -2.27 2.62 -7.70
N SER A 315 -0.98 2.85 -7.91
CA SER A 315 0.00 2.96 -6.83
C SER A 315 1.19 3.80 -7.28
N PRO A 316 1.44 4.99 -6.71
CA PRO A 316 2.61 5.81 -7.05
C PRO A 316 3.96 5.11 -6.84
N ILE A 317 4.04 4.22 -5.86
CA ILE A 317 5.12 3.22 -5.74
C ILE A 317 4.49 1.84 -5.95
N THR A 318 4.99 1.11 -6.95
CA THR A 318 4.51 -0.23 -7.28
C THR A 318 5.63 -1.23 -7.07
N PHE A 319 5.49 -2.11 -6.08
CA PHE A 319 6.45 -3.18 -5.83
C PHE A 319 6.14 -4.34 -6.78
N LEU A 320 6.99 -4.52 -7.79
CA LEU A 320 6.89 -5.55 -8.81
C LEU A 320 7.80 -6.74 -8.51
N TYR A 321 7.51 -7.86 -9.17
CA TYR A 321 8.33 -9.09 -9.02
C TYR A 321 8.40 -9.60 -7.58
N TRP A 322 7.32 -9.48 -6.82
CA TRP A 322 7.27 -9.62 -5.36
C TRP A 322 7.93 -10.91 -4.83
N TYR A 323 7.72 -12.03 -5.49
CA TYR A 323 8.35 -13.31 -5.14
C TYR A 323 9.33 -13.81 -6.19
N ASP A 324 9.70 -12.98 -7.13
CA ASP A 324 10.55 -13.35 -8.25
C ASP A 324 12.03 -13.06 -7.93
N LEU A 325 12.94 -13.77 -8.56
CA LEU A 325 14.38 -13.55 -8.41
C LEU A 325 14.93 -12.90 -9.69
N PRO A 326 15.97 -12.06 -9.60
CA PRO A 326 16.52 -11.39 -10.79
C PRO A 326 17.01 -12.37 -11.87
N ASN A 327 17.47 -13.55 -11.46
CA ASN A 327 18.05 -14.57 -12.34
C ASN A 327 17.03 -15.49 -13.02
N VAL A 328 15.74 -15.37 -12.73
CA VAL A 328 14.70 -16.19 -13.39
C VAL A 328 14.23 -15.60 -14.71
N TYR A 329 14.52 -14.31 -14.96
CA TYR A 329 14.23 -13.64 -16.21
C TYR A 329 15.08 -14.22 -17.36
N LYS A 330 14.44 -14.61 -18.48
CA LYS A 330 15.07 -15.22 -19.65
C LYS A 330 14.80 -14.46 -20.93
N GLY A 331 14.46 -13.17 -20.82
CA GLY A 331 14.15 -12.34 -21.98
C GLY A 331 12.67 -12.36 -22.39
N GLU A 332 11.77 -12.57 -21.44
CA GLU A 332 10.32 -12.51 -21.64
C GLU A 332 9.92 -11.11 -22.12
N LYS A 333 9.62 -10.98 -23.42
CA LYS A 333 9.34 -9.69 -24.07
C LYS A 333 8.09 -9.02 -23.51
N GLU A 334 7.11 -9.78 -23.06
CA GLU A 334 5.89 -9.27 -22.47
C GLU A 334 6.14 -8.45 -21.18
N LEU A 335 7.25 -8.70 -20.47
CA LEU A 335 7.67 -7.91 -19.31
C LEU A 335 8.16 -6.50 -19.68
N ASP A 336 8.40 -6.22 -20.95
CA ASP A 336 8.63 -4.85 -21.41
C ASP A 336 7.40 -3.95 -21.18
N PHE A 337 6.21 -4.55 -21.07
CA PHE A 337 5.02 -3.82 -20.66
C PHE A 337 5.22 -3.13 -19.28
N TRP A 338 5.74 -3.85 -18.28
CA TRP A 338 6.05 -3.23 -16.99
C TRP A 338 7.18 -2.21 -17.06
N LYS A 339 8.12 -2.36 -18.00
CA LYS A 339 9.20 -1.39 -18.21
C LYS A 339 8.63 -0.02 -18.56
N TYR A 340 7.63 0.03 -19.44
CA TYR A 340 7.05 1.28 -19.98
C TYR A 340 5.78 1.73 -19.26
N CYS A 341 5.13 0.87 -18.49
CA CYS A 341 3.94 1.21 -17.73
C CYS A 341 4.26 2.31 -16.69
N PRO A 342 3.58 3.46 -16.69
CA PRO A 342 3.74 4.46 -15.64
C PRO A 342 3.10 4.01 -14.34
N THR A 343 3.42 4.70 -13.23
CA THR A 343 2.81 4.48 -11.90
C THR A 343 1.91 5.63 -11.47
N VAL A 344 1.92 6.73 -12.23
CA VAL A 344 1.06 7.89 -12.05
C VAL A 344 0.42 8.22 -13.39
N TRP A 345 -0.86 8.58 -13.37
CA TRP A 345 -1.70 8.80 -14.54
C TRP A 345 -2.37 10.17 -14.41
N ASP A 346 -2.52 10.87 -15.52
CA ASP A 346 -3.22 12.17 -15.56
C ASP A 346 -4.74 12.00 -15.45
N GLU A 347 -5.28 10.92 -16.05
CA GLU A 347 -6.70 10.55 -16.04
C GLU A 347 -6.90 9.04 -15.76
#